data_a7ccc55f7c51d85c272514f429db5697
#
_entry.id   a7ccc55f7c51d85c272514f429db5697
#
_cell.length_a   1.000
_cell.length_b   1.000
_cell.length_c   1.000
_cell.angle_alpha   90.00
_cell.angle_beta   90.00
_cell.angle_gamma   90.00
#
_symmetry.space_group_name_H-M   'P 1'
#
loop_
_entity.id
_entity.type
_entity.pdbx_description
1 polymer ?
#
loop_
_entity_poly.entity_id
_entity_poly.type
_entity_poly.pdbx_seq_one_letter_code
_entity_poly.pdbx_strand_id
1 'polypeptide(L)'
;MVTSVGSNGMSDEPFLVKNFFDTTTVGVLADGVAVEFPRFDRDGFMTGVFDAQWPDREFKERLRHVTVVLAAHLPAVYPDAVAVLRSANHHFAAAGLAALVCSDFVEAYGLDDYATSIPALSEFTTVMSAEFAVRPFILRYPDRMYPQLLEWAHSADPAVRRLASEGSRPRLPWAMAL
;
A
#
# COMPACT_ATOMS: atom_id res chain seq x y z
N MET A 1 57.00 6.21 -4.16
CA MET A 1 55.96 5.77 -3.20
C MET A 1 54.63 6.21 -3.76
N VAL A 2 53.90 5.30 -4.41
CA VAL A 2 52.59 5.56 -4.99
C VAL A 2 51.58 4.92 -4.03
N THR A 3 50.80 5.74 -3.36
CA THR A 3 49.72 5.29 -2.46
C THR A 3 48.53 4.84 -3.32
N SER A 4 48.21 3.56 -3.21
CA SER A 4 47.01 2.93 -3.78
C SER A 4 45.77 3.51 -3.08
N VAL A 5 44.92 4.16 -3.86
CA VAL A 5 43.56 4.56 -3.45
C VAL A 5 42.69 3.32 -3.53
N GLY A 6 42.20 2.87 -2.37
CA GLY A 6 41.26 1.74 -2.28
C GLY A 6 39.97 2.04 -3.01
N SER A 7 39.62 1.20 -3.99
CA SER A 7 38.29 1.17 -4.62
C SER A 7 37.29 0.68 -3.60
N ASN A 8 36.37 1.56 -3.14
CA ASN A 8 35.16 1.16 -2.47
C ASN A 8 34.32 0.33 -3.44
N GLY A 9 34.25 -0.97 -3.21
CA GLY A 9 33.38 -1.88 -3.91
C GLY A 9 31.91 -1.55 -3.58
N MET A 10 31.27 -0.77 -4.42
CA MET A 10 29.80 -0.77 -4.53
C MET A 10 29.42 -2.16 -5.04
N SER A 11 28.67 -2.90 -4.26
CA SER A 11 28.07 -4.18 -4.69
C SER A 11 27.19 -3.92 -5.91
N ASP A 12 27.56 -4.50 -7.04
CA ASP A 12 26.88 -4.37 -8.35
C ASP A 12 25.65 -5.31 -8.42
N GLU A 13 25.02 -5.59 -7.27
CA GLU A 13 23.80 -6.39 -7.26
C GLU A 13 22.61 -5.54 -7.71
N PRO A 14 21.81 -6.03 -8.67
CA PRO A 14 20.65 -5.29 -9.15
C PRO A 14 19.66 -5.06 -7.99
N PHE A 15 19.18 -3.83 -7.85
CA PHE A 15 18.17 -3.49 -6.86
C PHE A 15 16.89 -4.26 -7.14
N LEU A 16 16.48 -5.13 -6.22
CA LEU A 16 15.25 -5.91 -6.32
C LEU A 16 14.05 -5.09 -5.80
N VAL A 17 12.96 -5.06 -6.53
CA VAL A 17 11.74 -4.32 -6.17
C VAL A 17 11.22 -4.73 -4.78
N LYS A 18 11.37 -5.98 -4.39
CA LYS A 18 10.98 -6.45 -3.03
C LYS A 18 11.71 -5.71 -1.91
N ASN A 19 12.90 -5.14 -2.16
CA ASN A 19 13.69 -4.41 -1.17
C ASN A 19 13.15 -3.00 -0.87
N PHE A 20 12.10 -2.53 -1.56
CA PHE A 20 11.32 -1.38 -1.12
C PHE A 20 10.56 -1.63 0.20
N PHE A 21 10.31 -2.89 0.56
CA PHE A 21 9.83 -3.26 1.88
C PHE A 21 11.05 -3.62 2.76
N ASP A 22 11.55 -2.64 3.47
CA ASP A 22 12.62 -2.79 4.45
C ASP A 22 12.22 -2.24 5.83
N THR A 23 13.10 -2.33 6.80
CA THR A 23 12.84 -1.86 8.17
C THR A 23 12.58 -0.35 8.24
N THR A 24 13.14 0.43 7.30
CA THR A 24 12.96 1.89 7.25
C THR A 24 11.58 2.24 6.73
N THR A 25 11.21 1.72 5.56
CA THR A 25 9.93 2.04 4.90
C THR A 25 8.73 1.46 5.66
N VAL A 26 8.84 0.24 6.18
CA VAL A 26 7.82 -0.35 7.06
C VAL A 26 7.77 0.38 8.41
N GLY A 27 8.91 0.85 8.92
CA GLY A 27 8.99 1.69 10.11
C GLY A 27 8.21 3.00 9.97
N VAL A 28 8.29 3.66 8.80
CA VAL A 28 7.48 4.87 8.51
C VAL A 28 5.98 4.57 8.59
N LEU A 29 5.53 3.42 8.06
CA LEU A 29 4.12 3.00 8.20
C LEU A 29 3.74 2.80 9.68
N ALA A 30 4.59 2.07 10.43
CA ALA A 30 4.35 1.79 11.84
C ALA A 30 4.27 3.07 12.67
N ASP A 31 5.20 4.01 12.45
CA ASP A 31 5.25 5.29 13.14
C ASP A 31 4.01 6.15 12.83
N GLY A 32 3.62 6.23 11.55
CA GLY A 32 2.43 6.95 11.13
C GLY A 32 1.15 6.39 11.73
N VAL A 33 0.99 5.06 11.77
CA VAL A 33 -0.17 4.44 12.43
C VAL A 33 -0.16 4.68 13.94
N ALA A 34 1.00 4.60 14.60
CA ALA A 34 1.10 4.81 16.04
C ALA A 34 0.72 6.24 16.47
N VAL A 35 0.95 7.24 15.61
CA VAL A 35 0.50 8.64 15.86
C VAL A 35 -1.02 8.72 15.90
N GLU A 36 -1.71 8.08 14.97
CA GLU A 36 -3.16 8.18 14.81
C GLU A 36 -3.93 7.15 15.68
N PHE A 37 -3.26 6.08 16.07
CA PHE A 37 -3.81 5.00 16.89
C PHE A 37 -2.87 4.65 18.05
N PRO A 38 -2.96 5.33 19.21
CA PRO A 38 -2.03 5.15 20.34
C PRO A 38 -2.02 3.75 20.97
N ARG A 39 -2.99 2.89 20.64
CA ARG A 39 -3.02 1.48 21.07
C ARG A 39 -2.28 0.55 20.11
N PHE A 40 -1.73 1.07 19.02
CA PHE A 40 -1.00 0.28 18.05
C PHE A 40 0.28 -0.29 18.67
N ASP A 41 0.39 -1.61 18.68
CA ASP A 41 1.61 -2.30 19.11
C ASP A 41 2.64 -2.26 17.97
N ARG A 42 3.41 -1.17 17.93
CA ARG A 42 4.43 -0.93 16.92
C ARG A 42 5.51 -2.02 16.88
N ASP A 43 6.00 -2.43 18.04
CA ASP A 43 7.10 -3.39 18.12
C ASP A 43 6.63 -4.81 17.78
N GLY A 44 5.43 -5.17 18.21
CA GLY A 44 4.76 -6.41 17.81
C GLY A 44 4.51 -6.45 16.31
N PHE A 45 4.04 -5.35 15.70
CA PHE A 45 3.88 -5.22 14.26
C PHE A 45 5.21 -5.42 13.51
N MET A 46 6.27 -4.69 13.89
CA MET A 46 7.58 -4.81 13.25
C MET A 46 8.14 -6.23 13.36
N THR A 47 8.02 -6.85 14.54
CA THR A 47 8.44 -8.23 14.76
C THR A 47 7.64 -9.22 13.90
N GLY A 48 6.33 -9.01 13.78
CA GLY A 48 5.46 -9.85 12.96
C GLY A 48 5.75 -9.75 11.47
N VAL A 49 6.10 -8.55 10.98
CA VAL A 49 6.46 -8.33 9.58
C VAL A 49 7.78 -9.00 9.23
N PHE A 50 8.81 -8.79 10.03
CA PHE A 50 10.17 -9.31 9.75
C PHE A 50 10.39 -10.68 10.39
N ASP A 51 9.48 -11.62 10.12
CA ASP A 51 9.55 -13.01 10.58
C ASP A 51 10.65 -13.81 9.85
N ALA A 52 10.84 -15.08 10.26
CA ALA A 52 11.86 -15.95 9.71
C ALA A 52 11.70 -16.24 8.20
N GLN A 53 10.49 -16.08 7.64
CA GLN A 53 10.21 -16.30 6.22
C GLN A 53 10.32 -15.02 5.38
N TRP A 54 10.56 -13.87 6.01
CA TRP A 54 10.67 -12.59 5.32
C TRP A 54 11.63 -12.57 4.13
N PRO A 55 12.85 -13.15 4.21
CA PRO A 55 13.81 -13.13 3.10
C PRO A 55 13.32 -13.82 1.84
N ASP A 56 12.50 -14.87 2.01
CA ASP A 56 12.01 -15.72 0.91
C ASP A 56 10.83 -15.12 0.16
N ARG A 57 10.17 -14.10 0.74
CA ARG A 57 8.99 -13.48 0.14
C ARG A 57 9.37 -12.56 -1.01
N GLU A 58 8.65 -12.68 -2.12
CA GLU A 58 8.71 -11.77 -3.24
C GLU A 58 7.83 -10.52 -3.02
N PHE A 59 7.92 -9.52 -3.90
CA PHE A 59 7.30 -8.20 -3.71
C PHE A 59 5.81 -8.25 -3.30
N LYS A 60 4.99 -8.99 -4.05
CA LYS A 60 3.55 -9.10 -3.77
C LYS A 60 3.27 -9.88 -2.47
N GLU A 61 4.10 -10.85 -2.17
CA GLU A 61 4.01 -11.63 -0.93
C GLU A 61 4.39 -10.77 0.27
N ARG A 62 5.42 -9.92 0.15
CA ARG A 62 5.77 -8.93 1.19
C ARG A 62 4.65 -7.93 1.40
N LEU A 63 4.10 -7.35 0.33
CA LEU A 63 2.96 -6.45 0.41
C LEU A 63 1.81 -7.08 1.18
N ARG A 64 1.34 -8.25 0.76
CA ARG A 64 0.22 -8.95 1.41
C ARG A 64 0.54 -9.36 2.86
N HIS A 65 1.77 -9.78 3.14
CA HIS A 65 2.20 -10.14 4.49
C HIS A 65 2.16 -8.92 5.43
N VAL A 66 2.71 -7.78 5.02
CA VAL A 66 2.63 -6.53 5.80
C VAL A 66 1.18 -6.15 6.04
N THR A 67 0.32 -6.24 5.03
CA THR A 67 -1.12 -5.98 5.14
C THR A 67 -1.80 -6.87 6.18
N VAL A 68 -1.51 -8.17 6.16
CA VAL A 68 -2.10 -9.14 7.11
C VAL A 68 -1.64 -8.87 8.54
N VAL A 69 -0.34 -8.63 8.73
CA VAL A 69 0.21 -8.30 10.06
C VAL A 69 -0.38 -6.97 10.55
N LEU A 70 -0.47 -5.96 9.69
CA LEU A 70 -1.08 -4.67 10.03
C LEU A 70 -2.53 -4.83 10.48
N ALA A 71 -3.32 -5.63 9.76
CA ALA A 71 -4.72 -5.90 10.11
C ALA A 71 -4.88 -6.50 11.52
N ALA A 72 -3.95 -7.35 11.95
CA ALA A 72 -3.97 -7.93 13.30
C ALA A 72 -3.70 -6.90 14.42
N HIS A 73 -3.13 -5.74 14.09
CA HIS A 73 -2.78 -4.66 15.04
C HIS A 73 -3.72 -3.44 14.95
N LEU A 74 -4.64 -3.43 13.97
CA LEU A 74 -5.65 -2.38 13.80
C LEU A 74 -6.97 -2.75 14.52
N PRO A 75 -7.93 -1.79 14.66
CA PRO A 75 -9.26 -2.11 15.11
C PRO A 75 -9.90 -3.26 14.33
N ALA A 76 -10.60 -4.17 15.02
CA ALA A 76 -11.20 -5.34 14.38
C ALA A 76 -12.38 -4.99 13.44
N VAL A 77 -13.00 -3.83 13.65
CA VAL A 77 -14.11 -3.34 12.82
C VAL A 77 -13.52 -2.62 11.60
N TYR A 78 -13.83 -3.11 10.40
CA TYR A 78 -13.22 -2.64 9.17
C TYR A 78 -13.32 -1.11 8.95
N PRO A 79 -14.48 -0.43 9.08
CA PRO A 79 -14.55 1.02 8.97
C PRO A 79 -13.64 1.77 9.94
N ASP A 80 -13.48 1.27 11.19
CA ASP A 80 -12.63 1.89 12.19
C ASP A 80 -11.14 1.74 11.82
N ALA A 81 -10.76 0.56 11.32
CA ALA A 81 -9.40 0.33 10.83
C ALA A 81 -9.08 1.24 9.63
N VAL A 82 -10.01 1.36 8.67
CA VAL A 82 -9.86 2.27 7.53
C VAL A 82 -9.76 3.72 7.99
N ALA A 83 -10.55 4.14 9.00
CA ALA A 83 -10.48 5.50 9.54
C ALA A 83 -9.09 5.80 10.09
N VAL A 84 -8.46 4.88 10.83
CA VAL A 84 -7.08 5.01 11.30
C VAL A 84 -6.11 5.17 10.12
N LEU A 85 -6.20 4.30 9.10
CA LEU A 85 -5.31 4.36 7.93
C LEU A 85 -5.49 5.65 7.12
N ARG A 86 -6.72 6.16 6.99
CA ARG A 86 -7.00 7.44 6.33
C ARG A 86 -6.37 8.61 7.09
N SER A 87 -6.52 8.65 8.42
CA SER A 87 -5.88 9.67 9.25
C SER A 87 -4.35 9.62 9.11
N ALA A 88 -3.77 8.42 9.07
CA ALA A 88 -2.34 8.20 8.97
C ALA A 88 -1.77 8.42 7.55
N ASN A 89 -2.61 8.49 6.50
CA ASN A 89 -2.17 8.47 5.10
C ASN A 89 -1.10 9.52 4.77
N HIS A 90 -1.23 10.72 5.31
CA HIS A 90 -0.28 11.81 5.06
C HIS A 90 1.12 11.55 5.64
N HIS A 91 1.27 10.66 6.64
CA HIS A 91 2.55 10.25 7.20
C HIS A 91 3.31 9.29 6.26
N PHE A 92 2.63 8.64 5.32
CA PHE A 92 3.18 7.54 4.52
C PHE A 92 3.93 7.98 3.26
N ALA A 93 4.02 9.29 2.98
CA ALA A 93 4.72 9.78 1.79
C ALA A 93 6.20 9.31 1.72
N ALA A 94 6.88 9.23 2.87
CA ALA A 94 8.26 8.75 2.96
C ALA A 94 8.39 7.21 2.92
N ALA A 95 7.29 6.45 3.02
CA ALA A 95 7.29 5.00 2.93
C ALA A 95 7.46 4.49 1.47
N GLY A 96 7.31 5.37 0.47
CA GLY A 96 7.42 4.99 -0.93
C GLY A 96 6.45 3.86 -1.29
N LEU A 97 6.93 2.81 -2.01
CA LEU A 97 6.08 1.69 -2.42
C LEU A 97 5.47 0.91 -1.23
N ALA A 98 6.02 1.01 -0.01
CA ALA A 98 5.42 0.36 1.15
C ALA A 98 4.03 0.94 1.49
N ALA A 99 3.73 2.19 1.10
CA ALA A 99 2.40 2.79 1.27
C ALA A 99 1.28 2.08 0.47
N LEU A 100 1.62 1.20 -0.50
CA LEU A 100 0.65 0.29 -1.15
C LEU A 100 -0.15 -0.55 -0.14
N VAL A 101 0.39 -0.76 1.06
CA VAL A 101 -0.28 -1.52 2.13
C VAL A 101 -1.67 -0.96 2.45
N CYS A 102 -1.87 0.36 2.39
CA CYS A 102 -3.18 0.97 2.66
C CYS A 102 -4.24 0.55 1.63
N SER A 103 -3.89 0.60 0.35
CA SER A 103 -4.81 0.15 -0.71
C SER A 103 -4.95 -1.38 -0.74
N ASP A 104 -3.88 -2.14 -0.47
CA ASP A 104 -3.94 -3.59 -0.35
C ASP A 104 -4.81 -4.04 0.84
N PHE A 105 -4.84 -3.27 1.95
CA PHE A 105 -5.75 -3.50 3.06
C PHE A 105 -7.22 -3.39 2.62
N VAL A 106 -7.55 -2.37 1.84
CA VAL A 106 -8.91 -2.20 1.29
C VAL A 106 -9.24 -3.34 0.32
N GLU A 107 -8.31 -3.76 -0.53
CA GLU A 107 -8.50 -4.92 -1.42
C GLU A 107 -8.79 -6.20 -0.63
N ALA A 108 -8.03 -6.43 0.46
CA ALA A 108 -8.09 -7.67 1.22
C ALA A 108 -9.34 -7.79 2.10
N TYR A 109 -9.80 -6.68 2.69
CA TYR A 109 -10.81 -6.70 3.76
C TYR A 109 -12.06 -5.89 3.44
N GLY A 110 -12.04 -5.04 2.42
CA GLY A 110 -13.09 -4.04 2.17
C GLY A 110 -14.03 -4.36 1.03
N LEU A 111 -13.87 -5.49 0.33
CA LEU A 111 -14.64 -5.76 -0.88
C LEU A 111 -16.16 -5.78 -0.67
N ASP A 112 -16.62 -6.14 0.52
CA ASP A 112 -18.04 -6.17 0.89
C ASP A 112 -18.56 -4.84 1.46
N ASP A 113 -17.67 -3.88 1.76
CA ASP A 113 -18.03 -2.53 2.23
C ASP A 113 -17.60 -1.46 1.22
N TYR A 114 -18.35 -1.35 0.15
CA TYR A 114 -18.13 -0.37 -0.91
C TYR A 114 -18.12 1.07 -0.40
N ALA A 115 -19.03 1.39 0.54
CA ALA A 115 -19.23 2.76 1.02
C ALA A 115 -18.01 3.29 1.77
N THR A 116 -17.35 2.44 2.56
CA THR A 116 -16.10 2.78 3.26
C THR A 116 -14.90 2.72 2.31
N SER A 117 -14.87 1.72 1.43
CA SER A 117 -13.69 1.38 0.63
C SER A 117 -13.38 2.39 -0.49
N ILE A 118 -14.41 2.81 -1.24
CA ILE A 118 -14.19 3.65 -2.43
C ILE A 118 -13.65 5.04 -2.09
N PRO A 119 -14.16 5.75 -1.08
CA PRO A 119 -13.55 6.99 -0.62
C PRO A 119 -12.11 6.79 -0.12
N ALA A 120 -11.84 5.69 0.60
CA ALA A 120 -10.50 5.39 1.10
C ALA A 120 -9.50 5.16 -0.04
N LEU A 121 -9.85 4.41 -1.09
CA LEU A 121 -9.00 4.22 -2.27
C LEU A 121 -8.68 5.55 -2.98
N SER A 122 -9.67 6.45 -3.07
CA SER A 122 -9.48 7.79 -3.62
C SER A 122 -8.51 8.65 -2.80
N GLU A 123 -8.49 8.49 -1.47
CA GLU A 123 -7.56 9.19 -0.61
C GLU A 123 -6.17 8.56 -0.61
N PHE A 124 -6.09 7.23 -0.51
CA PHE A 124 -4.80 6.53 -0.51
C PHE A 124 -4.02 6.73 -1.80
N THR A 125 -4.71 6.85 -2.95
CA THR A 125 -4.05 7.07 -4.25
C THR A 125 -3.29 8.39 -4.30
N THR A 126 -3.58 9.36 -3.44
CA THR A 126 -2.86 10.65 -3.39
C THR A 126 -1.42 10.49 -2.84
N VAL A 127 -1.14 9.45 -2.09
CA VAL A 127 0.18 9.10 -1.56
C VAL A 127 0.81 7.98 -2.39
N MET A 128 0.07 6.88 -2.61
CA MET A 128 0.53 5.74 -3.40
C MET A 128 -0.64 5.13 -4.17
N SER A 129 -0.42 4.89 -5.47
CA SER A 129 -1.48 4.46 -6.40
C SER A 129 -2.27 3.25 -5.89
N ALA A 130 -3.62 3.36 -5.92
CA ALA A 130 -4.56 2.30 -5.57
C ALA A 130 -5.02 1.47 -6.78
N GLU A 131 -4.30 1.53 -7.90
CA GLU A 131 -4.69 0.93 -9.19
C GLU A 131 -4.87 -0.59 -9.15
N PHE A 132 -4.19 -1.29 -8.25
CA PHE A 132 -4.38 -2.74 -8.05
C PHE A 132 -5.68 -3.00 -7.29
N ALA A 133 -5.87 -2.30 -6.18
CA ALA A 133 -6.95 -2.53 -5.24
C ALA A 133 -8.34 -2.15 -5.76
N VAL A 134 -8.44 -1.23 -6.72
CA VAL A 134 -9.73 -0.83 -7.31
C VAL A 134 -10.33 -1.91 -8.23
N ARG A 135 -9.50 -2.80 -8.79
CA ARG A 135 -9.91 -3.77 -9.82
C ARG A 135 -10.93 -4.81 -9.33
N PRO A 136 -10.79 -5.43 -8.16
CA PRO A 136 -11.83 -6.30 -7.60
C PRO A 136 -13.17 -5.59 -7.45
N PHE A 137 -13.18 -4.29 -7.12
CA PHE A 137 -14.41 -3.50 -7.03
C PHE A 137 -15.05 -3.26 -8.39
N ILE A 138 -14.24 -3.03 -9.44
CA ILE A 138 -14.75 -2.90 -10.82
C ILE A 138 -15.48 -4.19 -11.25
N LEU A 139 -14.89 -5.36 -10.93
CA LEU A 139 -15.50 -6.65 -11.27
C LEU A 139 -16.74 -6.96 -10.44
N ARG A 140 -16.72 -6.62 -9.15
CA ARG A 140 -17.82 -6.93 -8.23
C ARG A 140 -19.00 -5.98 -8.35
N TYR A 141 -18.76 -4.72 -8.66
CA TYR A 141 -19.74 -3.65 -8.65
C TYR A 141 -19.72 -2.82 -9.94
N PRO A 142 -19.79 -3.44 -11.15
CA PRO A 142 -19.60 -2.71 -12.40
C PRO A 142 -20.55 -1.52 -12.54
N ASP A 143 -21.83 -1.70 -12.19
CA ASP A 143 -22.85 -0.65 -12.32
C ASP A 143 -22.59 0.58 -11.42
N ARG A 144 -21.84 0.41 -10.33
CA ARG A 144 -21.44 1.49 -9.41
C ARG A 144 -20.09 2.05 -9.77
N MET A 145 -19.17 1.19 -10.19
CA MET A 145 -17.77 1.59 -10.45
C MET A 145 -17.62 2.37 -11.75
N TYR A 146 -18.37 2.06 -12.81
CA TYR A 146 -18.25 2.84 -14.06
C TYR A 146 -18.61 4.32 -13.87
N PRO A 147 -19.73 4.69 -13.23
CA PRO A 147 -20.01 6.07 -12.88
C PRO A 147 -18.93 6.69 -11.98
N GLN A 148 -18.43 5.94 -10.98
CA GLN A 148 -17.38 6.42 -10.08
C GLN A 148 -16.06 6.69 -10.81
N LEU A 149 -15.66 5.83 -11.73
CA LEU A 149 -14.45 6.03 -12.55
C LEU A 149 -14.60 7.29 -13.43
N LEU A 150 -15.78 7.54 -13.99
CA LEU A 150 -16.05 8.77 -14.74
C LEU A 150 -15.97 10.02 -13.85
N GLU A 151 -16.51 9.96 -12.64
CA GLU A 151 -16.38 11.04 -11.65
C GLU A 151 -14.90 11.29 -11.32
N TRP A 152 -14.15 10.25 -11.02
CA TRP A 152 -12.70 10.36 -10.73
C TRP A 152 -11.88 10.88 -11.91
N ALA A 153 -12.27 10.57 -13.14
CA ALA A 153 -11.61 11.10 -14.34
C ALA A 153 -11.73 12.63 -14.46
N HIS A 154 -12.73 13.25 -13.79
CA HIS A 154 -12.91 14.70 -13.73
C HIS A 154 -12.43 15.33 -12.41
N SER A 155 -11.80 14.54 -11.53
CA SER A 155 -11.27 15.04 -10.26
C SER A 155 -10.27 16.17 -10.47
N ALA A 156 -10.23 17.13 -9.56
CA ALA A 156 -9.18 18.16 -9.53
C ALA A 156 -7.80 17.54 -9.22
N ASP A 157 -7.76 16.44 -8.46
CA ASP A 157 -6.53 15.74 -8.09
C ASP A 157 -6.02 14.86 -9.23
N PRO A 158 -4.77 15.05 -9.71
CA PRO A 158 -4.21 14.25 -10.78
C PRO A 158 -3.99 12.78 -10.42
N ALA A 159 -3.75 12.44 -9.14
CA ALA A 159 -3.59 11.06 -8.69
C ALA A 159 -4.93 10.30 -8.79
N VAL A 160 -6.03 10.95 -8.44
CA VAL A 160 -7.38 10.37 -8.58
C VAL A 160 -7.75 10.20 -10.06
N ARG A 161 -7.44 11.19 -10.93
CA ARG A 161 -7.63 11.01 -12.39
C ARG A 161 -6.80 9.85 -12.94
N ARG A 162 -5.55 9.70 -12.46
CA ARG A 162 -4.69 8.58 -12.83
C ARG A 162 -5.27 7.25 -12.34
N LEU A 163 -5.79 7.18 -11.11
CA LEU A 163 -6.46 5.99 -10.60
C LEU A 163 -7.60 5.53 -11.53
N ALA A 164 -8.43 6.46 -12.00
CA ALA A 164 -9.50 6.14 -12.93
C ALA A 164 -8.98 5.53 -14.25
N SER A 165 -7.94 6.11 -14.84
CA SER A 165 -7.40 5.65 -16.12
C SER A 165 -6.57 4.36 -16.00
N GLU A 166 -5.66 4.26 -15.02
CA GLU A 166 -4.79 3.09 -14.86
C GLU A 166 -5.55 1.90 -14.25
N GLY A 167 -6.41 2.15 -13.25
CA GLY A 167 -7.20 1.11 -12.60
C GLY A 167 -8.17 0.41 -13.54
N SER A 168 -8.67 1.10 -14.57
CA SER A 168 -9.63 0.56 -15.56
C SER A 168 -8.98 -0.08 -16.80
N ARG A 169 -7.64 -0.11 -16.91
CA ARG A 169 -6.96 -0.78 -18.03
C ARG A 169 -7.31 -2.27 -18.07
N PRO A 170 -7.59 -2.87 -19.23
CA PRO A 170 -7.86 -4.31 -19.32
C PRO A 170 -6.71 -5.16 -18.76
N ARG A 171 -5.46 -4.73 -19.01
CA ARG A 171 -4.26 -5.37 -18.47
C ARG A 171 -3.35 -4.33 -17.81
N LEU A 172 -2.90 -4.64 -16.61
CA LEU A 172 -1.97 -3.83 -15.83
C LEU A 172 -0.89 -4.76 -15.26
N PRO A 173 0.42 -4.42 -15.41
CA PRO A 173 1.49 -5.23 -14.82
C PRO A 173 1.25 -5.48 -13.33
N TRP A 174 1.46 -6.72 -12.87
CA TRP A 174 1.29 -7.17 -11.49
C TRP A 174 -0.14 -7.13 -10.93
N ALA A 175 -1.13 -6.70 -11.71
CA ALA A 175 -2.52 -6.69 -11.31
C ALA A 175 -3.32 -7.82 -11.98
N MET A 176 -4.47 -8.14 -11.41
CA MET A 176 -5.45 -9.00 -12.07
C MET A 176 -5.94 -8.35 -13.36
N ALA A 177 -6.30 -9.15 -14.37
CA ALA A 177 -6.96 -8.65 -15.58
C ALA A 177 -8.42 -8.24 -15.28
N LEU A 178 -8.94 -7.28 -16.01
CA LEU A 178 -10.37 -6.92 -16.09
C LEU A 178 -11.01 -7.59 -17.29
#